data_9d2faaafbaacf3e29dafb65a276dce6b
#
_entry.id   9d2faaafbaacf3e29dafb65a276dce6b
#
_cell.length_a   1.000
_cell.length_b   1.000
_cell.length_c   1.000
_cell.angle_alpha   90.00
_cell.angle_beta   90.00
_cell.angle_gamma   90.00
#
_symmetry.space_group_name_H-M   'P 1'
#
loop_
_entity.id
_entity.type
_entity.pdbx_description
1 polymer ?
#
loop_
_entity_poly.entity_id
_entity_poly.type
_entity_poly.pdbx_seq_one_letter_code
_entity_poly.pdbx_strand_id
1 'polypeptide(L)'
;MIRFVTPLPALLLLAAAPAGAVVYGGTNFGSYDYPSHNCGLAPMLPQRPYDMTSVRDVEAYNRRVDAYNTQMRSFSECIDAYVSAADKDMQRIRDKANEAIEEMRRANQQGGQYGGR
;
A
#
# COMPACT_ATOMS: atom_id res chain seq x y z
N MET A 1 14.78 12.98 63.14
CA MET A 1 15.28 12.31 61.91
C MET A 1 14.39 12.74 60.76
N ILE A 2 14.81 13.71 59.97
CA ILE A 2 14.05 14.25 58.84
C ILE A 2 14.64 13.62 57.58
N ARG A 3 13.82 12.79 56.86
CA ARG A 3 14.20 12.18 55.57
C ARG A 3 13.82 13.13 54.45
N PHE A 4 14.81 13.73 53.81
CA PHE A 4 14.62 14.47 52.56
C PHE A 4 14.43 13.50 51.41
N VAL A 5 13.24 13.53 50.79
CA VAL A 5 12.93 12.83 49.52
C VAL A 5 13.21 13.84 48.41
N THR A 6 14.25 13.60 47.63
CA THR A 6 14.57 14.37 46.43
C THR A 6 13.71 13.85 45.26
N PRO A 7 12.96 14.70 44.51
CA PRO A 7 12.28 14.30 43.32
C PRO A 7 13.26 14.19 42.13
N LEU A 8 13.28 13.05 41.45
CA LEU A 8 13.96 12.86 40.16
C LEU A 8 13.26 13.68 39.09
N PRO A 9 13.98 14.42 38.22
CA PRO A 9 13.38 15.04 37.05
C PRO A 9 13.12 13.97 35.98
N ALA A 10 11.86 13.86 35.57
CA ALA A 10 11.47 13.05 34.43
C ALA A 10 12.03 13.66 33.13
N LEU A 11 12.97 12.97 32.50
CA LEU A 11 13.54 13.34 31.21
C LEU A 11 12.51 13.03 30.10
N LEU A 12 11.82 14.05 29.59
CA LEU A 12 10.98 13.92 28.41
C LEU A 12 11.89 13.74 27.17
N LEU A 13 11.97 12.51 26.66
CA LEU A 13 12.53 12.22 25.34
C LEU A 13 11.53 12.68 24.29
N LEU A 14 11.74 13.85 23.68
CA LEU A 14 11.08 14.24 22.44
C LEU A 14 11.62 13.33 21.33
N ALA A 15 10.81 12.37 20.89
CA ALA A 15 11.06 11.63 19.65
C ALA A 15 10.86 12.60 18.48
N ALA A 16 11.96 13.10 17.89
CA ALA A 16 11.93 13.82 16.63
C ALA A 16 11.53 12.83 15.52
N ALA A 17 10.31 12.97 14.98
CA ALA A 17 9.91 12.27 13.76
C ALA A 17 10.82 12.73 12.61
N PRO A 18 11.40 11.84 11.79
CA PRO A 18 12.16 12.26 10.62
C PRO A 18 11.21 13.00 9.67
N ALA A 19 11.46 14.28 9.47
CA ALA A 19 10.83 15.04 8.41
C ALA A 19 11.31 14.43 7.08
N GLY A 20 10.46 13.66 6.40
CA GLY A 20 10.75 13.12 5.09
C GLY A 20 11.04 14.28 4.15
N ALA A 21 12.28 14.36 3.65
CA ALA A 21 12.64 15.38 2.67
C ALA A 21 11.87 15.17 1.38
N VAL A 22 11.12 16.19 0.93
CA VAL A 22 10.46 16.19 -0.39
C VAL A 22 11.54 16.24 -1.46
N VAL A 23 11.61 15.22 -2.31
CA VAL A 23 12.58 15.15 -3.40
C VAL A 23 12.06 15.94 -4.60
N TYR A 24 12.76 17.01 -4.97
CA TYR A 24 12.43 17.80 -6.15
C TYR A 24 12.77 17.02 -7.43
N GLY A 25 11.75 16.76 -8.26
CA GLY A 25 11.91 16.06 -9.54
C GLY A 25 12.09 14.53 -9.43
N GLY A 26 11.88 13.94 -8.25
CA GLY A 26 11.88 12.51 -7.99
C GLY A 26 10.57 12.02 -7.38
N THR A 27 10.60 10.81 -6.86
CA THR A 27 9.48 10.22 -6.11
C THR A 27 9.63 10.40 -4.61
N ASN A 28 8.52 10.63 -3.89
CA ASN A 28 8.48 10.65 -2.43
C ASN A 28 8.36 9.24 -1.81
N PHE A 29 8.38 8.16 -2.61
CA PHE A 29 8.38 6.78 -2.14
C PHE A 29 9.73 6.30 -1.57
N GLY A 30 10.77 7.12 -1.60
CA GLY A 30 12.11 6.73 -1.20
C GLY A 30 12.83 5.88 -2.25
N SER A 31 13.68 4.95 -1.80
CA SER A 31 14.51 4.10 -2.68
C SER A 31 13.78 2.87 -3.22
N TYR A 32 12.56 2.62 -2.78
CA TYR A 32 11.79 1.43 -3.11
C TYR A 32 10.53 1.81 -3.88
N ASP A 33 10.20 0.99 -4.88
CA ASP A 33 8.94 1.07 -5.58
C ASP A 33 7.76 0.74 -4.65
N TYR A 34 6.54 0.96 -5.16
CA TYR A 34 5.33 0.52 -4.46
C TYR A 34 5.42 -0.98 -4.19
N PRO A 35 5.07 -1.46 -2.98
CA PRO A 35 5.22 -2.86 -2.64
C PRO A 35 4.40 -3.78 -3.54
N SER A 36 5.02 -4.88 -3.97
CA SER A 36 4.34 -5.91 -4.75
C SER A 36 3.29 -6.64 -3.90
N HIS A 37 2.31 -7.25 -4.57
CA HIS A 37 1.34 -8.08 -3.88
C HIS A 37 1.99 -9.31 -3.22
N ASN A 38 1.40 -9.81 -2.15
CA ASN A 38 1.81 -11.01 -1.43
C ASN A 38 0.84 -12.19 -1.61
N CYS A 39 0.14 -12.24 -2.75
CA CYS A 39 -0.88 -13.26 -3.04
C CYS A 39 -0.29 -14.63 -3.44
N GLY A 40 1.04 -14.74 -3.47
CA GLY A 40 1.72 -15.94 -3.92
C GLY A 40 1.78 -16.03 -5.45
N LEU A 41 2.07 -17.22 -5.95
CA LEU A 41 2.13 -17.50 -7.38
C LEU A 41 0.73 -17.75 -7.94
N ALA A 42 0.49 -17.32 -9.18
CA ALA A 42 -0.72 -17.64 -9.89
C ALA A 42 -0.86 -19.18 -10.03
N PRO A 43 -2.05 -19.75 -9.80
CA PRO A 43 -2.28 -21.18 -9.99
C PRO A 43 -1.97 -21.64 -11.40
N MET A 44 -1.42 -22.82 -11.52
CA MET A 44 -1.11 -23.41 -12.83
C MET A 44 -2.30 -24.20 -13.35
N LEU A 45 -2.64 -23.98 -14.63
CA LEU A 45 -3.69 -24.73 -15.29
C LEU A 45 -3.34 -26.24 -15.32
N PRO A 46 -4.24 -27.15 -14.87
CA PRO A 46 -3.99 -28.57 -14.95
C PRO A 46 -3.91 -29.07 -16.38
N GLN A 47 -2.90 -29.89 -16.66
CA GLN A 47 -2.74 -30.48 -17.97
C GLN A 47 -3.83 -31.54 -18.23
N ARG A 48 -4.45 -31.44 -19.41
CA ARG A 48 -5.41 -32.44 -19.85
C ARG A 48 -4.68 -33.76 -20.16
N PRO A 49 -5.18 -34.93 -19.69
CA PRO A 49 -4.66 -36.22 -20.09
C PRO A 49 -4.71 -36.42 -21.59
N TYR A 50 -3.72 -37.11 -22.13
CA TYR A 50 -3.71 -37.47 -23.55
C TYR A 50 -4.88 -38.37 -23.94
N ASP A 51 -5.23 -39.32 -23.04
CA ASP A 51 -6.35 -40.24 -23.21
C ASP A 51 -7.46 -39.89 -22.20
N MET A 52 -8.64 -39.57 -22.69
CA MET A 52 -9.84 -39.25 -21.93
C MET A 52 -10.91 -40.37 -22.03
N THR A 53 -10.52 -41.59 -22.41
CA THR A 53 -11.45 -42.71 -22.56
C THR A 53 -11.74 -43.41 -21.22
N SER A 54 -10.82 -43.31 -20.27
CA SER A 54 -10.98 -43.85 -18.91
C SER A 54 -11.81 -42.89 -18.05
N VAL A 55 -12.90 -43.37 -17.49
CA VAL A 55 -13.75 -42.66 -16.54
C VAL A 55 -12.92 -42.17 -15.34
N ARG A 56 -11.99 -43.00 -14.86
CA ARG A 56 -11.11 -42.68 -13.75
C ARG A 56 -10.19 -41.47 -14.03
N ASP A 57 -9.65 -41.40 -15.25
CA ASP A 57 -8.77 -40.33 -15.67
C ASP A 57 -9.53 -39.02 -15.86
N VAL A 58 -10.74 -39.11 -16.43
CA VAL A 58 -11.66 -37.97 -16.55
C VAL A 58 -12.02 -37.39 -15.17
N GLU A 59 -12.42 -38.24 -14.23
CA GLU A 59 -12.76 -37.82 -12.87
C GLU A 59 -11.55 -37.20 -12.14
N ALA A 60 -10.37 -37.79 -12.30
CA ALA A 60 -9.15 -37.25 -11.70
C ALA A 60 -8.78 -35.87 -12.31
N TYR A 61 -8.96 -35.70 -13.61
CA TYR A 61 -8.76 -34.41 -14.27
C TYR A 61 -9.78 -33.39 -13.78
N ASN A 62 -11.06 -33.72 -13.72
CA ASN A 62 -12.10 -32.82 -13.25
C ASN A 62 -11.84 -32.33 -11.81
N ARG A 63 -11.41 -33.21 -10.91
CA ARG A 63 -11.02 -32.80 -9.55
C ARG A 63 -9.87 -31.80 -9.55
N ARG A 64 -8.88 -31.93 -10.45
CA ARG A 64 -7.78 -30.96 -10.57
C ARG A 64 -8.26 -29.62 -11.14
N VAL A 65 -9.20 -29.65 -12.08
CA VAL A 65 -9.84 -28.44 -12.61
C VAL A 65 -10.63 -27.72 -11.52
N ASP A 66 -11.40 -28.44 -10.73
CA ASP A 66 -12.16 -27.85 -9.61
C ASP A 66 -11.24 -27.22 -8.57
N ALA A 67 -10.14 -27.90 -8.22
CA ALA A 67 -9.13 -27.37 -7.33
C ALA A 67 -8.46 -26.10 -7.92
N TYR A 68 -8.12 -26.12 -9.18
CA TYR A 68 -7.59 -24.96 -9.91
C TYR A 68 -8.56 -23.78 -9.86
N ASN A 69 -9.84 -23.99 -10.16
CA ASN A 69 -10.85 -22.97 -10.14
C ASN A 69 -11.01 -22.33 -8.74
N THR A 70 -10.94 -23.14 -7.69
CA THR A 70 -10.98 -22.64 -6.31
C THR A 70 -9.75 -21.80 -5.98
N GLN A 71 -8.56 -22.26 -6.37
CA GLN A 71 -7.31 -21.53 -6.17
C GLN A 71 -7.29 -20.21 -6.96
N MET A 72 -7.77 -20.24 -8.23
CA MET A 72 -7.88 -19.03 -9.05
C MET A 72 -8.82 -18.01 -8.47
N ARG A 73 -9.94 -18.44 -7.88
CA ARG A 73 -10.85 -17.54 -7.19
C ARG A 73 -10.17 -16.85 -6.02
N SER A 74 -9.51 -17.61 -5.15
CA SER A 74 -8.77 -17.04 -4.01
C SER A 74 -7.65 -16.11 -4.45
N PHE A 75 -6.92 -16.46 -5.51
CA PHE A 75 -5.87 -15.62 -6.07
C PHE A 75 -6.44 -14.31 -6.60
N SER A 76 -7.55 -14.36 -7.39
CA SER A 76 -8.21 -13.17 -7.91
C SER A 76 -8.73 -12.26 -6.80
N GLU A 77 -9.36 -12.80 -5.77
CA GLU A 77 -9.83 -12.03 -4.62
C GLU A 77 -8.67 -11.31 -3.90
N CYS A 78 -7.53 -11.97 -3.76
CA CYS A 78 -6.33 -11.35 -3.19
C CYS A 78 -5.79 -10.22 -4.07
N ILE A 79 -5.71 -10.44 -5.39
CA ILE A 79 -5.27 -9.38 -6.33
C ILE A 79 -6.24 -8.20 -6.33
N ASP A 80 -7.54 -8.44 -6.30
CA ASP A 80 -8.56 -7.39 -6.24
C ASP A 80 -8.42 -6.55 -4.97
N ALA A 81 -8.14 -7.19 -3.83
CA ALA A 81 -7.88 -6.49 -2.57
C ALA A 81 -6.62 -5.63 -2.64
N TYR A 82 -5.55 -6.15 -3.26
CA TYR A 82 -4.30 -5.39 -3.48
C TYR A 82 -4.53 -4.17 -4.38
N VAL A 83 -5.22 -4.35 -5.51
CA VAL A 83 -5.56 -3.24 -6.43
C VAL A 83 -6.41 -2.18 -5.74
N SER A 84 -7.41 -2.61 -4.97
CA SER A 84 -8.25 -1.69 -4.20
C SER A 84 -7.46 -0.88 -3.16
N ALA A 85 -6.47 -1.50 -2.50
CA ALA A 85 -5.58 -0.80 -1.57
C ALA A 85 -4.68 0.20 -2.30
N ALA A 86 -4.14 -0.18 -3.45
CA ALA A 86 -3.33 0.71 -4.29
C ALA A 86 -4.13 1.93 -4.79
N ASP A 87 -5.39 1.74 -5.18
CA ASP A 87 -6.28 2.84 -5.57
C ASP A 87 -6.50 3.83 -4.42
N LYS A 88 -6.68 3.34 -3.20
CA LYS A 88 -6.79 4.20 -2.01
C LYS A 88 -5.51 4.99 -1.74
N ASP A 89 -4.35 4.38 -1.94
CA ASP A 89 -3.07 5.06 -1.79
C ASP A 89 -2.90 6.15 -2.85
N MET A 90 -3.29 5.90 -4.10
CA MET A 90 -3.30 6.92 -5.16
C MET A 90 -4.23 8.09 -4.83
N GLN A 91 -5.39 7.84 -4.22
CA GLN A 91 -6.29 8.90 -3.75
C GLN A 91 -5.63 9.75 -2.66
N ARG A 92 -4.99 9.13 -1.67
CA ARG A 92 -4.27 9.84 -0.61
C ARG A 92 -3.15 10.73 -1.17
N ILE A 93 -2.41 10.23 -2.16
CA ILE A 93 -1.36 11.00 -2.83
C ILE A 93 -1.95 12.21 -3.55
N ARG A 94 -3.05 12.02 -4.28
CA ARG A 94 -3.76 13.09 -4.98
C ARG A 94 -4.29 14.15 -4.03
N ASP A 95 -4.89 13.72 -2.92
CA ASP A 95 -5.42 14.63 -1.90
C ASP A 95 -4.30 15.49 -1.29
N LYS A 96 -3.16 14.89 -0.98
CA LYS A 96 -1.99 15.62 -0.47
C LYS A 96 -1.42 16.61 -1.49
N ALA A 97 -1.37 16.24 -2.76
CA ALA A 97 -0.95 17.15 -3.83
C ALA A 97 -1.92 18.34 -3.94
N ASN A 98 -3.22 18.09 -3.87
CA ASN A 98 -4.25 19.14 -3.91
C ASN A 98 -4.17 20.07 -2.69
N GLU A 99 -3.95 19.53 -1.48
CA GLU A 99 -3.72 20.35 -0.28
C GLU A 99 -2.55 21.32 -0.49
N ALA A 100 -1.43 20.84 -1.02
CA ALA A 100 -0.26 21.67 -1.30
C ALA A 100 -0.54 22.78 -2.35
N ILE A 101 -1.32 22.46 -3.39
CA ILE A 101 -1.75 23.43 -4.40
C ILE A 101 -2.62 24.54 -3.77
N GLU A 102 -3.56 24.16 -2.91
CA GLU A 102 -4.42 25.13 -2.21
C GLU A 102 -3.62 25.99 -1.21
N GLU A 103 -2.63 25.43 -0.57
CA GLU A 103 -1.71 26.17 0.29
C GLU A 103 -0.93 27.23 -0.51
N MET A 104 -0.38 26.84 -1.67
CA MET A 104 0.30 27.76 -2.57
C MET A 104 -0.64 28.87 -3.06
N ARG A 105 -1.88 28.58 -3.43
CA ARG A 105 -2.87 29.58 -3.85
C ARG A 105 -3.15 30.58 -2.74
N ARG A 106 -3.36 30.12 -1.52
CA ARG A 106 -3.61 31.00 -0.38
C ARG A 106 -2.42 31.93 -0.12
N ALA A 107 -1.20 31.40 -0.19
CA ALA A 107 0.01 32.19 -0.03
C ALA A 107 0.14 33.25 -1.12
N ASN A 108 -0.13 32.93 -2.38
CA ASN A 108 -0.12 33.88 -3.49
C ASN A 108 -1.18 34.97 -3.34
N GLN A 109 -2.38 34.66 -2.88
CA GLN A 109 -3.44 35.65 -2.63
C GLN A 109 -3.04 36.63 -1.52
N GLN A 110 -2.41 36.16 -0.45
CA GLN A 110 -1.89 37.00 0.62
C GLN A 110 -0.76 37.92 0.12
N GLY A 111 0.17 37.36 -0.69
CA GLY A 111 1.26 38.15 -1.29
C GLY A 111 0.76 39.25 -2.26
N GLY A 112 -0.31 38.96 -3.04
CA GLY A 112 -0.94 39.90 -3.94
C GLY A 112 -1.59 41.09 -3.24
N GLN A 113 -2.07 40.93 -2.02
CA GLN A 113 -2.62 42.03 -1.21
C GLN A 113 -1.52 43.02 -0.74
N TYR A 114 -0.29 42.57 -0.58
CA TYR A 114 0.83 43.42 -0.16
C TYR A 114 1.63 44.01 -1.33
N GLY A 115 1.52 43.46 -2.54
CA GLY A 115 2.22 43.91 -3.75
C GLY A 115 1.49 44.94 -4.59
N GLY A 116 0.27 45.29 -4.25
CA GLY A 116 -0.60 46.23 -4.97
C GLY A 116 -0.43 47.69 -4.52
N ARG A 117 0.79 48.21 -4.55
CA ARG A 117 1.06 49.67 -4.46
C ARG A 117 1.89 50.11 -5.62
#